data_6b9403ca6d7acc12f3a72f4c88a4c14f
#
_entry.id   6b9403ca6d7acc12f3a72f4c88a4c14f
#
_cell.length_a   1.000
_cell.length_b   1.000
_cell.length_c   1.000
_cell.angle_alpha   90.00
_cell.angle_beta   90.00
_cell.angle_gamma   90.00
#
_symmetry.space_group_name_H-M   'P 1'
#
loop_
_entity.id
_entity.type
_entity.pdbx_description
1 polymer ?
#
loop_
_entity_poly.entity_id
_entity_poly.type
_entity_poly.pdbx_seq_one_letter_code
_entity_poly.pdbx_strand_id
1 'polypeptide(L)'
;NDAGSEYPLKRQSQEIYLNFWEIPLDDDRHIRDGIYFSEEKIIEGKVFKLIFLDTRFFRSQLKGPKGKYVENLDPEATILGNSQWNWLEDQLKNDFDFLMIFSSIQIIAKDHPYEKWSNFPLEQKRLFNLIDKHKNNMLLLSGDRHRGGIYNMDGIYEITSSSMNKPGSSFDETDEFLIDETYYKENYGV
;
A
#
# COMPACT_ATOMS: atom_id res chain seq x y z
N ASN A 1 10.17 -5.26 -12.12
CA ASN A 1 10.18 -4.17 -11.17
C ASN A 1 9.22 -3.10 -11.65
N ASP A 2 8.43 -2.52 -10.78
CA ASP A 2 7.35 -1.55 -11.06
C ASP A 2 6.27 -2.07 -12.05
N ALA A 3 6.12 -3.38 -12.18
CA ALA A 3 5.11 -4.01 -13.03
C ALA A 3 3.71 -3.79 -12.48
N GLY A 4 2.75 -3.57 -13.37
CA GLY A 4 1.35 -3.37 -13.08
C GLY A 4 0.46 -4.31 -13.90
N SER A 5 -0.74 -3.86 -14.25
CA SER A 5 -1.73 -4.65 -14.99
C SER A 5 -1.26 -5.09 -16.37
N GLU A 6 -0.30 -4.38 -16.95
CA GLU A 6 0.32 -4.68 -18.25
C GLU A 6 1.27 -5.88 -18.22
N TYR A 7 1.67 -6.36 -17.03
CA TYR A 7 2.62 -7.46 -16.93
C TYR A 7 1.96 -8.79 -17.34
N PRO A 8 2.43 -9.45 -18.42
CA PRO A 8 1.73 -10.61 -18.98
C PRO A 8 1.78 -11.85 -18.09
N LEU A 9 2.77 -11.93 -17.18
CA LEU A 9 2.94 -13.08 -16.27
C LEU A 9 2.42 -12.81 -14.86
N LYS A 10 1.59 -11.79 -14.66
CA LYS A 10 1.12 -11.41 -13.32
C LYS A 10 0.35 -12.54 -12.61
N ARG A 11 -0.43 -13.33 -13.35
CA ARG A 11 -1.14 -14.48 -12.77
C ARG A 11 -0.20 -15.59 -12.33
N GLN A 12 0.80 -15.92 -13.15
CA GLN A 12 1.84 -16.89 -12.79
C GLN A 12 2.66 -16.40 -11.57
N SER A 13 2.95 -15.10 -11.52
CA SER A 13 3.63 -14.49 -10.36
C SER A 13 2.80 -14.61 -9.09
N GLN A 14 1.48 -14.43 -9.17
CA GLN A 14 0.56 -14.65 -8.06
C GLN A 14 0.59 -16.11 -7.60
N GLU A 15 0.50 -17.08 -8.51
CA GLU A 15 0.56 -18.51 -8.19
C GLU A 15 1.88 -18.88 -7.49
N ILE A 16 3.02 -18.38 -7.99
CA ILE A 16 4.33 -18.59 -7.38
C ILE A 16 4.36 -18.01 -5.95
N TYR A 17 3.83 -16.81 -5.76
CA TYR A 17 3.74 -16.17 -4.45
C TYR A 17 2.90 -16.99 -3.47
N LEU A 18 1.71 -17.43 -3.87
CA LEU A 18 0.79 -18.21 -3.03
C LEU A 18 1.42 -19.56 -2.64
N ASN A 19 2.08 -20.23 -3.60
CA ASN A 19 2.77 -21.49 -3.35
C ASN A 19 3.99 -21.30 -2.42
N PHE A 20 4.78 -20.23 -2.61
CA PHE A 20 5.94 -19.93 -1.77
C PHE A 20 5.57 -19.70 -0.31
N TRP A 21 4.45 -19.01 -0.08
CA TRP A 21 3.95 -18.73 1.27
C TRP A 21 3.02 -19.82 1.81
N GLU A 22 2.91 -20.95 1.10
CA GLU A 22 2.09 -22.12 1.49
C GLU A 22 0.63 -21.72 1.81
N ILE A 23 0.08 -20.79 1.02
CA ILE A 23 -1.31 -20.37 1.20
C ILE A 23 -2.23 -21.57 0.91
N PRO A 24 -3.19 -21.88 1.81
CA PRO A 24 -4.11 -23.01 1.61
C PRO A 24 -4.83 -22.99 0.27
N LEU A 25 -4.96 -24.14 -0.38
CA LEU A 25 -5.53 -24.25 -1.73
C LEU A 25 -7.01 -23.84 -1.83
N ASP A 26 -7.72 -23.83 -0.70
CA ASP A 26 -9.10 -23.36 -0.56
C ASP A 26 -9.22 -21.86 -0.31
N ASP A 27 -8.09 -21.12 -0.24
CA ASP A 27 -8.10 -19.67 -0.11
C ASP A 27 -8.52 -19.01 -1.43
N ASP A 28 -9.41 -18.03 -1.35
CA ASP A 28 -9.94 -17.30 -2.50
C ASP A 28 -8.87 -16.67 -3.41
N ARG A 29 -7.67 -16.38 -2.87
CA ARG A 29 -6.55 -15.84 -3.64
C ARG A 29 -6.04 -16.79 -4.72
N HIS A 30 -6.37 -18.09 -4.67
CA HIS A 30 -6.05 -19.04 -5.75
C HIS A 30 -6.99 -18.92 -6.96
N ILE A 31 -8.23 -18.46 -6.76
CA ILE A 31 -9.26 -18.39 -7.81
C ILE A 31 -9.55 -16.96 -8.31
N ARG A 32 -9.28 -15.95 -7.49
CA ARG A 32 -9.50 -14.55 -7.87
C ARG A 32 -8.20 -13.86 -8.33
N ASP A 33 -8.35 -12.74 -8.98
CA ASP A 33 -7.24 -11.86 -9.35
C ASP A 33 -6.76 -11.04 -8.15
N GLY A 34 -5.41 -10.97 -7.98
CA GLY A 34 -4.75 -10.23 -6.91
C GLY A 34 -4.66 -10.98 -5.58
N ILE A 35 -3.66 -10.58 -4.78
CA ILE A 35 -3.32 -11.24 -3.50
C ILE A 35 -3.87 -10.51 -2.26
N TYR A 36 -4.69 -9.47 -2.46
CA TYR A 36 -5.27 -8.71 -1.35
C TYR A 36 -6.12 -9.59 -0.41
N PHE A 37 -6.10 -9.30 0.88
CA PHE A 37 -6.88 -10.03 1.89
C PHE A 37 -7.03 -9.20 3.15
N SER A 38 -7.84 -9.67 4.08
CA SER A 38 -7.98 -9.07 5.40
C SER A 38 -7.96 -10.12 6.49
N GLU A 39 -7.53 -9.70 7.67
CA GLU A 39 -7.60 -10.49 8.89
C GLU A 39 -8.19 -9.65 10.02
N GLU A 40 -8.77 -10.31 11.01
CA GLU A 40 -9.14 -9.72 12.28
C GLU A 40 -8.36 -10.38 13.40
N LYS A 41 -7.79 -9.58 14.27
CA LYS A 41 -7.10 -10.04 15.48
C LYS A 41 -7.78 -9.44 16.70
N ILE A 42 -8.10 -10.27 17.67
CA ILE A 42 -8.63 -9.81 18.96
C ILE A 42 -7.47 -9.78 19.96
N ILE A 43 -7.15 -8.58 20.44
CA ILE A 43 -6.09 -8.35 21.42
C ILE A 43 -6.71 -7.59 22.59
N GLU A 44 -6.68 -8.18 23.78
CA GLU A 44 -7.27 -7.59 25.00
C GLU A 44 -8.74 -7.16 24.83
N GLY A 45 -9.51 -7.94 24.06
CA GLY A 45 -10.93 -7.67 23.79
C GLY A 45 -11.20 -6.59 22.74
N LYS A 46 -10.17 -6.05 22.09
CA LYS A 46 -10.25 -5.09 20.99
C LYS A 46 -10.06 -5.77 19.65
N VAL A 47 -10.88 -5.39 18.68
CA VAL A 47 -10.83 -5.92 17.32
C VAL A 47 -9.91 -5.06 16.46
N PHE A 48 -8.79 -5.65 16.03
CA PHE A 48 -7.87 -5.06 15.07
C PHE A 48 -8.19 -5.59 13.67
N LYS A 49 -8.62 -4.71 12.78
CA LYS A 49 -8.84 -5.03 11.36
C LYS A 49 -7.55 -4.76 10.59
N LEU A 50 -7.00 -5.80 9.98
CA LEU A 50 -5.80 -5.73 9.14
C LEU A 50 -6.21 -5.92 7.68
N ILE A 51 -5.89 -4.96 6.82
CA ILE A 51 -6.21 -4.97 5.39
C ILE A 51 -4.91 -4.94 4.61
N PHE A 52 -4.68 -5.94 3.77
CA PHE A 52 -3.50 -6.07 2.92
C PHE A 52 -3.90 -5.81 1.47
N LEU A 53 -3.41 -4.71 0.91
CA LEU A 53 -3.73 -4.30 -0.46
C LEU A 53 -2.76 -4.92 -1.48
N ASP A 54 -3.29 -5.32 -2.61
CA ASP A 54 -2.48 -5.59 -3.81
C ASP A 54 -2.44 -4.32 -4.67
N THR A 55 -1.33 -3.62 -4.65
CA THR A 55 -1.14 -2.37 -5.39
C THR A 55 -0.47 -2.59 -6.76
N ARG A 56 -0.42 -3.84 -7.23
CA ARG A 56 0.28 -4.22 -8.48
C ARG A 56 -0.62 -4.88 -9.50
N PHE A 57 -1.41 -5.86 -9.11
CA PHE A 57 -2.14 -6.73 -10.04
C PHE A 57 -3.05 -5.94 -10.99
N PHE A 58 -3.73 -4.91 -10.48
CA PHE A 58 -4.70 -4.09 -11.23
C PHE A 58 -4.13 -2.73 -11.67
N ARG A 59 -2.97 -2.34 -11.13
CA ARG A 59 -2.45 -0.99 -11.28
C ARG A 59 -2.24 -0.64 -12.74
N SER A 60 -2.84 0.47 -13.17
CA SER A 60 -2.61 1.07 -14.47
C SER A 60 -1.14 1.44 -14.67
N GLN A 61 -0.70 1.48 -15.91
CA GLN A 61 0.68 1.83 -16.23
C GLN A 61 1.07 3.19 -15.66
N LEU A 62 2.26 3.25 -15.05
CA LEU A 62 2.86 4.49 -14.58
C LEU A 62 3.17 5.43 -15.76
N LYS A 63 2.97 6.72 -15.57
CA LYS A 63 3.36 7.75 -16.54
C LYS A 63 4.76 8.27 -16.26
N GLY A 64 5.50 8.57 -17.33
CA GLY A 64 6.88 9.02 -17.23
C GLY A 64 7.92 7.89 -17.27
N PRO A 65 9.20 8.23 -17.41
CA PRO A 65 10.27 7.24 -17.41
C PRO A 65 10.53 6.71 -16.00
N LYS A 66 11.09 5.51 -15.92
CA LYS A 66 11.44 4.87 -14.64
C LYS A 66 12.30 5.80 -13.76
N GLY A 67 11.89 5.95 -12.50
CA GLY A 67 12.55 6.83 -11.53
C GLY A 67 12.30 8.33 -11.77
N LYS A 68 11.31 8.68 -12.60
CA LYS A 68 10.79 10.04 -12.83
C LYS A 68 9.30 9.97 -13.15
N TYR A 69 8.57 9.18 -12.35
CA TYR A 69 7.13 9.02 -12.55
C TYR A 69 6.39 10.31 -12.22
N VAL A 70 5.37 10.59 -13.02
CA VAL A 70 4.50 11.76 -12.89
C VAL A 70 3.06 11.31 -12.64
N GLU A 71 2.22 12.24 -12.25
CA GLU A 71 0.81 12.00 -11.97
C GLU A 71 0.06 11.48 -13.20
N ASN A 72 -0.78 10.49 -12.98
CA ASN A 72 -1.76 10.01 -13.94
C ASN A 72 -3.15 10.53 -13.56
N LEU A 73 -3.62 11.54 -14.25
CA LEU A 73 -4.91 12.20 -14.03
C LEU A 73 -6.05 11.57 -14.84
N ASP A 74 -5.81 10.46 -15.52
CA ASP A 74 -6.84 9.73 -16.24
C ASP A 74 -7.88 9.19 -15.25
N PRO A 75 -9.18 9.52 -15.38
CA PRO A 75 -10.23 9.01 -14.49
C PRO A 75 -10.38 7.49 -14.48
N GLU A 76 -9.95 6.82 -15.56
CA GLU A 76 -9.98 5.36 -15.68
C GLU A 76 -8.71 4.68 -15.11
N ALA A 77 -7.70 5.48 -14.76
CA ALA A 77 -6.48 4.92 -14.16
C ALA A 77 -6.75 4.50 -12.72
N THR A 78 -6.26 3.32 -12.36
CA THR A 78 -6.50 2.73 -11.03
C THR A 78 -5.24 2.11 -10.44
N ILE A 79 -5.19 2.01 -9.13
CA ILE A 79 -4.22 1.18 -8.39
C ILE A 79 -4.86 -0.17 -8.03
N LEU A 80 -6.08 -0.16 -7.49
CA LEU A 80 -6.70 -1.34 -6.92
C LEU A 80 -7.65 -2.08 -7.90
N GLY A 81 -8.11 -1.42 -8.96
CA GLY A 81 -9.16 -1.95 -9.83
C GLY A 81 -10.51 -2.06 -9.12
N ASN A 82 -11.59 -2.19 -9.90
CA ASN A 82 -12.95 -2.18 -9.35
C ASN A 82 -13.22 -3.33 -8.36
N SER A 83 -12.69 -4.51 -8.64
CA SER A 83 -12.93 -5.68 -7.78
C SER A 83 -12.36 -5.49 -6.38
N GLN A 84 -11.11 -5.01 -6.28
CA GLN A 84 -10.49 -4.77 -4.98
C GLN A 84 -11.09 -3.54 -4.27
N TRP A 85 -11.49 -2.49 -5.02
CA TRP A 85 -12.20 -1.35 -4.44
C TRP A 85 -13.52 -1.76 -3.79
N ASN A 86 -14.35 -2.52 -4.48
CA ASN A 86 -15.63 -3.00 -3.93
C ASN A 86 -15.39 -3.87 -2.68
N TRP A 87 -14.40 -4.74 -2.74
CA TRP A 87 -14.01 -5.56 -1.60
C TRP A 87 -13.53 -4.70 -0.42
N LEU A 88 -12.69 -3.69 -0.66
CA LEU A 88 -12.19 -2.81 0.40
C LEU A 88 -13.33 -2.04 1.08
N GLU A 89 -14.24 -1.49 0.29
CA GLU A 89 -15.44 -0.81 0.80
C GLU A 89 -16.29 -1.76 1.67
N ASP A 90 -16.43 -3.03 1.26
CA ASP A 90 -17.14 -4.04 2.06
C ASP A 90 -16.41 -4.38 3.37
N GLN A 91 -15.08 -4.49 3.35
CA GLN A 91 -14.29 -4.73 4.56
C GLN A 91 -14.44 -3.62 5.61
N LEU A 92 -14.66 -2.39 5.19
CA LEU A 92 -14.79 -1.22 6.07
C LEU A 92 -16.22 -0.95 6.56
N LYS A 93 -17.19 -1.84 6.25
CA LYS A 93 -18.56 -1.79 6.79
C LYS A 93 -18.69 -2.43 8.16
N ASN A 94 -17.81 -3.36 8.50
CA ASN A 94 -17.82 -4.07 9.76
C ASN A 94 -17.27 -3.21 10.89
N ASP A 95 -17.72 -3.47 12.12
CA ASP A 95 -17.21 -2.80 13.30
C ASP A 95 -15.83 -3.35 13.68
N PHE A 96 -14.92 -2.46 14.02
CA PHE A 96 -13.60 -2.75 14.55
C PHE A 96 -13.14 -1.58 15.45
N ASP A 97 -12.20 -1.86 16.38
CA ASP A 97 -11.65 -0.84 17.27
C ASP A 97 -10.46 -0.11 16.65
N PHE A 98 -9.65 -0.79 15.82
CA PHE A 98 -8.48 -0.22 15.17
C PHE A 98 -8.28 -0.79 13.77
N LEU A 99 -7.93 0.07 12.82
CA LEU A 99 -7.69 -0.27 11.41
C LEU A 99 -6.20 -0.18 11.07
N MET A 100 -5.66 -1.21 10.45
CA MET A 100 -4.33 -1.18 9.85
C MET A 100 -4.44 -1.51 8.36
N ILE A 101 -3.93 -0.62 7.50
CA ILE A 101 -3.90 -0.84 6.05
C ILE A 101 -2.45 -0.98 5.61
N PHE A 102 -2.14 -2.12 5.02
CA PHE A 102 -0.83 -2.44 4.47
C PHE A 102 -0.84 -2.24 2.95
N SER A 103 0.08 -1.43 2.47
CA SER A 103 0.30 -1.14 1.06
C SER A 103 1.75 -1.47 0.69
N SER A 104 1.99 -2.07 -0.46
CA SER A 104 3.37 -2.33 -0.89
C SER A 104 4.15 -1.06 -1.22
N ILE A 105 3.46 0.04 -1.57
CA ILE A 105 4.03 1.35 -1.93
C ILE A 105 3.47 2.44 -1.02
N GLN A 106 4.20 3.54 -0.87
CA GLN A 106 3.79 4.65 -0.01
C GLN A 106 2.47 5.29 -0.44
N ILE A 107 1.63 5.58 0.55
CA ILE A 107 0.30 6.17 0.37
C ILE A 107 0.35 7.69 0.50
N ILE A 108 1.00 8.21 1.55
CA ILE A 108 1.04 9.66 1.86
C ILE A 108 2.15 10.37 1.09
N ALA A 109 3.34 9.76 1.01
CA ALA A 109 4.52 10.39 0.43
C ALA A 109 4.30 10.92 -1.00
N LYS A 110 4.92 12.08 -1.31
CA LYS A 110 4.67 12.85 -2.53
C LYS A 110 5.93 13.21 -3.31
N ASP A 111 7.03 13.54 -2.64
CA ASP A 111 8.15 14.26 -3.26
C ASP A 111 9.26 13.36 -3.83
N HIS A 112 9.15 12.05 -3.79
CA HIS A 112 10.14 11.18 -4.42
C HIS A 112 9.76 10.78 -5.85
N PRO A 113 10.73 10.45 -6.73
CA PRO A 113 10.47 10.21 -8.16
C PRO A 113 10.01 8.79 -8.51
N TYR A 114 9.86 7.93 -7.50
CA TYR A 114 9.52 6.50 -7.69
C TYR A 114 8.01 6.26 -7.57
N GLU A 115 7.62 4.99 -7.68
CA GLU A 115 6.24 4.53 -7.55
C GLU A 115 5.65 4.86 -6.17
N LYS A 116 4.43 5.39 -6.15
CA LYS A 116 3.67 5.78 -4.97
C LYS A 116 2.20 6.04 -5.32
N TRP A 117 1.33 6.13 -4.32
CA TRP A 117 -0.08 6.43 -4.56
C TRP A 117 -0.32 7.81 -5.18
N SER A 118 0.48 8.80 -4.86
CA SER A 118 0.36 10.13 -5.45
C SER A 118 0.66 10.18 -6.96
N ASN A 119 1.17 9.11 -7.57
CA ASN A 119 1.17 8.97 -9.03
C ASN A 119 -0.26 8.76 -9.61
N PHE A 120 -1.23 8.42 -8.78
CA PHE A 120 -2.65 8.26 -9.12
C PHE A 120 -3.50 9.09 -8.15
N PRO A 121 -3.50 10.42 -8.26
CA PRO A 121 -4.06 11.31 -7.24
C PRO A 121 -5.58 11.14 -7.06
N LEU A 122 -6.30 10.70 -8.09
CA LEU A 122 -7.74 10.41 -7.98
C LEU A 122 -8.00 9.16 -7.12
N GLU A 123 -7.19 8.12 -7.28
CA GLU A 123 -7.24 6.90 -6.48
C GLU A 123 -6.81 7.16 -5.03
N GLN A 124 -5.74 7.92 -4.84
CA GLN A 124 -5.27 8.34 -3.52
C GLN A 124 -6.37 9.12 -2.78
N LYS A 125 -6.98 10.10 -3.44
CA LYS A 125 -8.11 10.87 -2.89
C LYS A 125 -9.29 9.98 -2.54
N ARG A 126 -9.62 8.99 -3.39
CA ARG A 126 -10.69 8.02 -3.10
C ARG A 126 -10.40 7.25 -1.83
N LEU A 127 -9.16 6.78 -1.66
CA LEU A 127 -8.75 6.06 -0.45
C LEU A 127 -8.91 6.95 0.80
N PHE A 128 -8.38 8.16 0.78
CA PHE A 128 -8.49 9.08 1.91
C PHE A 128 -9.95 9.40 2.26
N ASN A 129 -10.80 9.65 1.29
CA ASN A 129 -12.23 9.86 1.53
C ASN A 129 -12.91 8.66 2.19
N LEU A 130 -12.50 7.44 1.81
CA LEU A 130 -13.06 6.20 2.35
C LEU A 130 -12.64 5.98 3.81
N ILE A 131 -11.38 6.31 4.15
CA ILE A 131 -10.80 6.01 5.46
C ILE A 131 -10.87 7.18 6.45
N ASP A 132 -11.23 8.40 6.04
CA ASP A 132 -11.24 9.60 6.90
C ASP A 132 -12.03 9.43 8.20
N LYS A 133 -13.17 8.73 8.13
CA LYS A 133 -13.99 8.41 9.33
C LYS A 133 -13.25 7.58 10.38
N HIS A 134 -12.16 6.90 10.02
CA HIS A 134 -11.35 6.04 10.89
C HIS A 134 -10.05 6.68 11.36
N LYS A 135 -9.72 7.89 10.92
CA LYS A 135 -8.40 8.53 11.11
C LYS A 135 -7.85 8.55 12.53
N ASN A 136 -8.73 8.57 13.53
CA ASN A 136 -8.32 8.58 14.94
C ASN A 136 -7.91 7.20 15.47
N ASN A 137 -8.28 6.13 14.77
CA ASN A 137 -8.07 4.74 15.18
C ASN A 137 -7.51 3.92 14.03
N MET A 138 -6.54 4.47 13.29
CA MET A 138 -5.94 3.75 12.18
C MET A 138 -4.46 4.05 11.99
N LEU A 139 -3.80 3.18 11.26
CA LEU A 139 -2.41 3.31 10.83
C LEU A 139 -2.26 2.77 9.40
N LEU A 140 -1.55 3.52 8.57
CA LEU A 140 -1.08 3.05 7.26
C LEU A 140 0.34 2.49 7.40
N LEU A 141 0.61 1.37 6.75
CA LEU A 141 1.94 0.75 6.71
C LEU A 141 2.35 0.54 5.26
N SER A 142 3.59 0.89 4.94
CA SER A 142 4.09 0.77 3.57
C SER A 142 5.55 0.30 3.50
N GLY A 143 5.99 0.01 2.27
CA GLY A 143 7.32 -0.48 1.99
C GLY A 143 7.95 0.13 0.73
N ASP A 144 8.68 -0.69 -0.04
CA ASP A 144 9.31 -0.42 -1.34
C ASP A 144 10.47 0.59 -1.35
N ARG A 145 10.51 1.52 -0.43
CA ARG A 145 11.46 2.66 -0.44
C ARG A 145 12.87 2.33 0.04
N HIS A 146 13.09 1.12 0.57
CA HIS A 146 14.36 0.69 1.14
C HIS A 146 14.87 1.59 2.27
N ARG A 147 13.96 2.11 3.08
CA ARG A 147 14.21 3.01 4.22
C ARG A 147 13.05 3.00 5.20
N GLY A 148 13.22 3.63 6.34
CA GLY A 148 12.17 3.87 7.32
C GLY A 148 11.79 5.35 7.38
N GLY A 149 10.53 5.63 7.71
CA GLY A 149 10.04 7.00 7.93
C GLY A 149 8.61 7.00 8.45
N ILE A 150 8.25 8.05 9.14
CA ILE A 150 6.88 8.30 9.62
C ILE A 150 6.36 9.54 8.91
N TYR A 151 5.21 9.40 8.27
CA TYR A 151 4.52 10.47 7.55
C TYR A 151 3.20 10.80 8.24
N ASN A 152 2.80 12.06 8.18
CA ASN A 152 1.50 12.51 8.68
C ASN A 152 0.84 13.45 7.68
N MET A 153 -0.40 13.15 7.33
CA MET A 153 -1.25 14.00 6.53
C MET A 153 -2.61 14.14 7.21
N ASP A 154 -2.93 15.32 7.71
CA ASP A 154 -4.20 15.66 8.35
C ASP A 154 -4.60 14.71 9.51
N GLY A 155 -3.61 14.20 10.26
CA GLY A 155 -3.83 13.28 11.38
C GLY A 155 -3.85 11.80 11.00
N ILE A 156 -3.72 11.46 9.73
CA ILE A 156 -3.50 10.09 9.26
C ILE A 156 -1.99 9.83 9.24
N TYR A 157 -1.57 8.78 9.92
CA TYR A 157 -0.17 8.39 10.01
C TYR A 157 0.14 7.22 9.07
N GLU A 158 1.30 7.30 8.42
CA GLU A 158 1.89 6.19 7.65
C GLU A 158 3.29 5.89 8.17
N ILE A 159 3.56 4.62 8.46
CA ILE A 159 4.91 4.13 8.75
C ILE A 159 5.42 3.38 7.53
N THR A 160 6.48 3.87 6.94
CA THR A 160 7.24 3.14 5.91
C THR A 160 8.39 2.38 6.57
N SER A 161 8.49 1.07 6.29
CA SER A 161 9.55 0.21 6.83
C SER A 161 9.97 -0.83 5.79
N SER A 162 11.10 -0.64 5.12
CA SER A 162 11.43 -1.46 3.94
C SER A 162 12.92 -1.60 3.61
N SER A 163 13.80 -1.63 4.61
CA SER A 163 15.24 -1.78 4.36
C SER A 163 15.88 -3.01 5.00
N MET A 164 15.08 -4.06 5.28
CA MET A 164 15.56 -5.26 5.96
C MET A 164 16.76 -5.93 5.25
N ASN A 165 16.69 -6.09 3.92
CA ASN A 165 17.71 -6.79 3.14
C ASN A 165 18.43 -5.91 2.12
N LYS A 166 17.96 -4.70 1.89
CA LYS A 166 18.54 -3.77 0.93
C LYS A 166 18.27 -2.33 1.35
N PRO A 167 19.16 -1.70 2.12
CA PRO A 167 19.04 -0.28 2.46
C PRO A 167 19.12 0.58 1.21
N GLY A 168 18.44 1.71 1.22
CA GLY A 168 18.41 2.67 0.14
C GLY A 168 19.70 3.49 0.04
N SER A 169 19.82 4.27 -1.03
CA SER A 169 20.90 5.23 -1.20
C SER A 169 20.82 6.36 -0.17
N SER A 170 21.96 7.00 0.09
CA SER A 170 22.13 8.04 1.09
C SER A 170 21.74 9.43 0.56
N PHE A 171 20.49 9.69 0.27
CA PHE A 171 20.02 11.07 0.10
C PHE A 171 18.96 11.40 1.14
N ASP A 172 18.83 12.67 1.47
CA ASP A 172 17.85 13.11 2.46
C ASP A 172 16.45 13.13 1.84
N GLU A 173 15.46 12.67 2.59
CA GLU A 173 14.04 12.78 2.23
C GLU A 173 13.60 14.22 2.60
N THR A 174 12.91 14.88 1.69
CA THR A 174 12.42 16.26 1.89
C THR A 174 10.91 16.36 1.76
N ASP A 175 10.21 15.22 1.85
CA ASP A 175 8.77 15.15 1.69
C ASP A 175 8.04 16.02 2.73
N GLU A 176 7.08 16.82 2.29
CA GLU A 176 6.32 17.75 3.14
C GLU A 176 5.54 17.06 4.27
N PHE A 177 5.21 15.77 4.09
CA PHE A 177 4.48 14.97 5.08
C PHE A 177 5.38 14.16 6.00
N LEU A 178 6.68 14.09 5.73
CA LEU A 178 7.63 13.39 6.59
C LEU A 178 7.77 14.13 7.92
N ILE A 179 7.59 13.43 9.03
CA ILE A 179 7.84 13.98 10.36
C ILE A 179 9.36 14.05 10.56
N ASP A 180 9.86 15.25 10.89
CA ASP A 180 11.26 15.50 11.13
C ASP A 180 11.90 14.49 12.10
N GLU A 181 13.15 14.11 11.81
CA GLU A 181 13.95 13.16 12.60
C GLU A 181 13.46 11.70 12.58
N THR A 182 12.41 11.37 11.79
CA THR A 182 11.93 9.99 11.68
C THR A 182 12.47 9.22 10.49
N TYR A 183 13.31 9.86 9.68
CA TYR A 183 13.94 9.26 8.52
C TYR A 183 15.18 8.44 8.85
N TYR A 184 15.18 7.17 8.46
CA TYR A 184 16.28 6.22 8.69
C TYR A 184 16.70 5.57 7.38
N LYS A 185 17.97 5.79 6.99
CA LYS A 185 18.53 5.32 5.70
C LYS A 185 18.73 3.82 5.64
N GLU A 186 19.11 3.21 6.76
CA GLU A 186 19.63 1.84 6.83
C GLU A 186 18.84 0.94 7.79
N ASN A 187 17.68 1.39 8.25
CA ASN A 187 16.87 0.67 9.22
C ASN A 187 15.58 0.12 8.62
N TYR A 188 15.06 -0.86 9.29
CA TYR A 188 13.71 -1.39 9.11
C TYR A 188 12.96 -1.29 10.44
N GLY A 189 11.65 -1.16 10.35
CA GLY A 189 10.79 -1.17 11.53
C GLY A 189 10.50 -2.60 11.98
N VAL A 190 10.45 -2.81 13.29
CA VAL A 190 10.09 -4.06 13.94
C VAL A 190 8.87 -3.82 14.82
#